data_4f7493a9cb35cf6af72c597dde60dd54
#
_entry.id   4f7493a9cb35cf6af72c597dde60dd54
#
_cell.length_a   1.000
_cell.length_b   1.000
_cell.length_c   1.000
_cell.angle_alpha   90.00
_cell.angle_beta   90.00
_cell.angle_gamma   90.00
#
_symmetry.space_group_name_H-M   'P 1'
#
loop_
_entity.id
_entity.type
_entity.pdbx_description
1 polymer ?
#
loop_
_entity_poly.entity_id
_entity_poly.type
_entity_poly.pdbx_seq_one_letter_code
_entity_poly.pdbx_strand_id
1 'polypeptide(L)'
;LEGTIIHSDGEILIIDMKVSDVSGRLWYNRRYEGIASRYAYDKKRRANQQDAFQNLYNEITNDLLKHRRTLTDKSIASLRTIAELRFAQSFAPTTFASHLAKNPQGELMVNRLPADNDPMITRVRQIRERDYLFIDTLQEYYGTFAKEMQQPYFKWRQESYNEVIALKSLERSARDRMVAGTAALLGGVLASSNSGSAVTRTAGTVAMAGGGYVIKSG
;
A
#
# COMPACT_ATOMS: atom_id res chain seq x y z
N LEU A 1 -11.21 -9.41 0.21
CA LEU A 1 -10.28 -8.32 -0.06
C LEU A 1 -9.24 -8.32 1.05
N GLU A 2 -7.99 -8.54 0.71
CA GLU A 2 -6.84 -8.53 1.62
C GLU A 2 -5.89 -7.43 1.17
N GLY A 3 -5.47 -6.56 2.10
CA GLY A 3 -4.50 -5.51 1.86
C GLY A 3 -3.35 -5.62 2.87
N THR A 4 -2.12 -5.62 2.38
CA THR A 4 -0.91 -5.64 3.22
C THR A 4 -0.10 -4.39 2.95
N ILE A 5 0.16 -3.59 3.98
CA ILE A 5 1.06 -2.44 3.89
C ILE A 5 2.48 -2.97 3.91
N ILE A 6 3.20 -2.76 2.82
CA ILE A 6 4.59 -3.19 2.66
C ILE A 6 5.55 -2.08 3.14
N HIS A 7 5.19 -0.82 2.86
CA HIS A 7 5.98 0.34 3.27
C HIS A 7 5.08 1.54 3.53
N SER A 8 5.38 2.32 4.56
CA SER A 8 4.68 3.57 4.86
C SER A 8 5.59 4.48 5.70
N ASP A 9 6.07 5.58 5.13
CA ASP A 9 6.98 6.53 5.79
C ASP A 9 6.57 8.01 5.62
N GLY A 10 5.35 8.25 5.20
CA GLY A 10 4.85 9.61 4.92
C GLY A 10 5.22 10.15 3.53
N GLU A 11 6.30 9.69 2.91
CA GLU A 11 6.67 10.01 1.53
C GLU A 11 6.15 8.94 0.56
N ILE A 12 6.33 7.67 0.91
CA ILE A 12 5.96 6.52 0.07
C ILE A 12 4.99 5.63 0.83
N LEU A 13 3.94 5.19 0.16
CA LEU A 13 3.02 4.16 0.63
C LEU A 13 2.96 3.05 -0.40
N ILE A 14 3.31 1.83 0.02
CA ILE A 14 3.24 0.62 -0.82
C ILE A 14 2.25 -0.36 -0.19
N ILE A 15 1.26 -0.79 -0.97
CA ILE A 15 0.23 -1.73 -0.55
C ILE A 15 0.14 -2.87 -1.56
N ASP A 16 0.23 -4.10 -1.06
CA ASP A 16 -0.12 -5.28 -1.83
C ASP A 16 -1.60 -5.61 -1.62
N MET A 17 -2.36 -5.65 -2.71
CA MET A 17 -3.79 -5.93 -2.70
C MET A 17 -4.10 -7.25 -3.40
N LYS A 18 -4.72 -8.18 -2.66
CA LYS A 18 -5.28 -9.41 -3.20
C LYS A 18 -6.79 -9.35 -3.13
N VAL A 19 -7.43 -9.46 -4.26
CA VAL A 19 -8.88 -9.36 -4.39
C VAL A 19 -9.44 -10.67 -4.93
N SER A 20 -10.36 -11.27 -4.18
CA SER A 20 -11.11 -12.45 -4.59
C SER A 20 -12.59 -12.26 -4.30
N ASP A 21 -13.44 -12.94 -5.03
CA ASP A 21 -14.86 -13.00 -4.74
C ASP A 21 -15.22 -14.09 -3.71
N VAL A 22 -16.49 -14.18 -3.42
CA VAL A 22 -17.01 -15.12 -2.43
C VAL A 22 -16.90 -16.59 -2.86
N SER A 23 -16.74 -16.88 -4.16
CA SER A 23 -16.46 -18.24 -4.63
C SER A 23 -15.02 -18.68 -4.37
N GLY A 24 -14.15 -17.74 -4.03
CA GLY A 24 -12.71 -17.95 -3.90
C GLY A 24 -11.93 -17.64 -5.18
N ARG A 25 -12.62 -17.21 -6.25
CA ARG A 25 -11.99 -16.82 -7.50
C ARG A 25 -11.15 -15.58 -7.31
N LEU A 26 -9.86 -15.67 -7.65
CA LEU A 26 -8.96 -14.54 -7.62
C LEU A 26 -9.30 -13.58 -8.77
N TRP A 27 -9.58 -12.32 -8.43
CA TRP A 27 -9.76 -11.28 -9.42
C TRP A 27 -8.41 -10.74 -9.87
N TYR A 28 -7.58 -10.32 -8.90
CA TYR A 28 -6.20 -9.90 -9.13
C TYR A 28 -5.40 -9.89 -7.83
N ASN A 29 -4.09 -9.91 -8.01
CA ASN A 29 -3.11 -9.62 -6.97
C ASN A 29 -2.16 -8.57 -7.54
N ARG A 30 -2.12 -7.36 -6.94
CA ARG A 30 -1.39 -6.23 -7.47
C ARG A 30 -0.78 -5.39 -6.36
N ARG A 31 0.44 -4.93 -6.62
CA ARG A 31 1.12 -3.92 -5.81
C ARG A 31 0.76 -2.52 -6.31
N TYR A 32 0.43 -1.65 -5.36
CA TYR A 32 0.18 -0.24 -5.59
C TYR A 32 1.20 0.59 -4.83
N GLU A 33 1.73 1.62 -5.49
CA GLU A 33 2.70 2.54 -4.91
C GLU A 33 2.19 3.97 -5.06
N GLY A 34 2.19 4.71 -3.96
CA GLY A 34 1.85 6.12 -3.92
C GLY A 34 3.01 6.93 -3.39
N ILE A 35 3.31 8.05 -4.04
CA ILE A 35 4.34 8.98 -3.62
C ILE A 35 3.66 10.30 -3.25
N ALA A 36 3.86 10.74 -2.01
CA ALA A 36 3.32 12.00 -1.53
C ALA A 36 4.02 13.18 -2.21
N SER A 37 3.23 14.13 -2.72
CA SER A 37 3.76 15.37 -3.22
C SER A 37 4.39 16.17 -2.09
N ARG A 38 5.47 16.92 -2.37
CA ARG A 38 6.07 17.88 -1.43
C ARG A 38 5.07 18.91 -0.86
N TYR A 39 3.96 19.12 -1.53
CA TYR A 39 2.89 20.03 -1.11
C TYR A 39 1.75 19.32 -0.35
N ALA A 40 1.77 18.00 -0.26
CA ALA A 40 0.70 17.22 0.36
C ALA A 40 0.49 17.58 1.84
N TYR A 41 1.54 18.05 2.50
CA TYR A 41 1.56 18.43 3.91
C TYR A 41 1.58 19.93 4.15
N ASP A 42 1.58 20.76 3.08
CA ASP A 42 1.53 22.22 3.20
C ASP A 42 0.08 22.70 3.43
N LYS A 43 -0.20 23.25 4.61
CA LYS A 43 -1.53 23.77 4.99
C LYS A 43 -2.07 24.82 4.05
N LYS A 44 -1.19 25.62 3.40
CA LYS A 44 -1.59 26.71 2.49
C LYS A 44 -1.87 26.24 1.07
N ARG A 45 -1.27 25.12 0.66
CA ARG A 45 -1.31 24.63 -0.73
C ARG A 45 -2.11 23.33 -0.87
N ARG A 46 -2.52 22.74 0.23
CA ARG A 46 -3.32 21.53 0.25
C ARG A 46 -4.72 21.85 -0.29
N ALA A 47 -4.90 21.60 -1.58
CA ALA A 47 -6.22 21.72 -2.20
C ALA A 47 -7.19 20.71 -1.54
N ASN A 48 -8.35 21.21 -1.12
CA ASN A 48 -9.50 20.40 -0.67
C ASN A 48 -9.24 19.37 0.43
N GLN A 49 -8.26 19.55 1.29
CA GLN A 49 -7.94 18.62 2.38
C GLN A 49 -7.77 17.15 1.94
N GLN A 50 -7.35 16.92 0.70
CA GLN A 50 -7.13 15.57 0.18
C GLN A 50 -6.02 14.83 0.94
N ASP A 51 -6.16 13.52 1.03
CA ASP A 51 -5.11 12.67 1.59
C ASP A 51 -3.85 12.69 0.69
N ALA A 52 -2.66 12.58 1.31
CA ALA A 52 -1.39 12.58 0.58
C ALA A 52 -1.31 11.43 -0.46
N PHE A 53 -2.01 10.34 -0.21
CA PHE A 53 -2.04 9.14 -1.04
C PHE A 53 -3.41 8.93 -1.73
N GLN A 54 -4.22 9.98 -1.87
CA GLN A 54 -5.56 9.87 -2.46
C GLN A 54 -5.54 9.23 -3.86
N ASN A 55 -4.54 9.53 -4.66
CA ASN A 55 -4.41 8.96 -6.00
C ASN A 55 -4.22 7.43 -5.97
N LEU A 56 -3.43 6.91 -5.02
CA LEU A 56 -3.26 5.47 -4.83
C LEU A 56 -4.59 4.82 -4.45
N TYR A 57 -5.35 5.40 -3.53
CA TYR A 57 -6.67 4.87 -3.15
C TYR A 57 -7.67 4.93 -4.31
N ASN A 58 -7.62 5.98 -5.12
CA ASN A 58 -8.44 6.10 -6.33
C ASN A 58 -8.06 5.02 -7.35
N GLU A 59 -6.77 4.72 -7.54
CA GLU A 59 -6.31 3.67 -8.45
C GLU A 59 -6.82 2.29 -8.00
N ILE A 60 -6.67 1.95 -6.71
CA ILE A 60 -7.22 0.72 -6.14
C ILE A 60 -8.73 0.62 -6.39
N THR A 61 -9.45 1.70 -6.11
CA THR A 61 -10.92 1.73 -6.28
C THR A 61 -11.32 1.60 -7.75
N ASN A 62 -10.60 2.24 -8.66
CA ASN A 62 -10.85 2.16 -10.09
C ASN A 62 -10.61 0.74 -10.63
N ASP A 63 -9.57 0.05 -10.17
CA ASP A 63 -9.31 -1.33 -10.56
C ASP A 63 -10.40 -2.29 -10.03
N LEU A 64 -10.85 -2.11 -8.80
CA LEU A 64 -11.99 -2.84 -8.25
C LEU A 64 -13.26 -2.61 -9.10
N LEU A 65 -13.55 -1.37 -9.43
CA LEU A 65 -14.70 -1.01 -10.24
C LEU A 65 -14.61 -1.57 -11.66
N LYS A 66 -13.43 -1.49 -12.28
CA LYS A 66 -13.17 -2.07 -13.60
C LYS A 66 -13.47 -3.56 -13.60
N HIS A 67 -12.98 -4.29 -12.61
CA HIS A 67 -13.25 -5.73 -12.49
C HIS A 67 -14.74 -6.02 -12.21
N ARG A 68 -15.35 -5.25 -11.31
CA ARG A 68 -16.78 -5.38 -11.01
C ARG A 68 -17.65 -5.20 -12.26
N ARG A 69 -17.26 -4.30 -13.18
CA ARG A 69 -18.00 -4.05 -14.45
C ARG A 69 -17.88 -5.19 -15.46
N THR A 70 -16.92 -6.11 -15.32
CA THR A 70 -16.82 -7.30 -16.18
C THR A 70 -17.79 -8.40 -15.78
N LEU A 71 -18.38 -8.32 -14.57
CA LEU A 71 -19.34 -9.31 -14.10
C LEU A 71 -20.71 -9.05 -14.68
N THR A 72 -21.32 -10.12 -15.23
CA THR A 72 -22.71 -10.10 -15.69
C THR A 72 -23.68 -10.17 -14.52
N ASP A 73 -24.92 -9.73 -14.71
CA ASP A 73 -25.96 -9.83 -13.67
C ASP A 73 -26.18 -11.28 -13.21
N LYS A 74 -26.09 -12.23 -14.14
CA LYS A 74 -26.16 -13.67 -13.82
C LYS A 74 -25.03 -14.10 -12.90
N SER A 75 -23.80 -13.66 -13.17
CA SER A 75 -22.63 -13.95 -12.30
C SER A 75 -22.83 -13.35 -10.92
N ILE A 76 -23.33 -12.13 -10.84
CA ILE A 76 -23.60 -11.45 -9.57
C ILE A 76 -24.67 -12.18 -8.76
N ALA A 77 -25.76 -12.60 -9.41
CA ALA A 77 -26.81 -13.39 -8.76
C ALA A 77 -26.25 -14.71 -8.21
N SER A 78 -25.42 -15.42 -9.00
CA SER A 78 -24.74 -16.63 -8.55
C SER A 78 -23.83 -16.38 -7.34
N LEU A 79 -23.01 -15.33 -7.36
CA LEU A 79 -22.13 -14.96 -6.24
C LEU A 79 -22.94 -14.63 -4.96
N ARG A 80 -24.08 -13.96 -5.09
CA ARG A 80 -24.99 -13.69 -3.95
C ARG A 80 -25.51 -15.00 -3.35
N THR A 81 -25.93 -15.95 -4.19
CA THR A 81 -26.38 -17.27 -3.75
C THR A 81 -25.27 -18.05 -3.06
N ILE A 82 -24.04 -18.04 -3.61
CA ILE A 82 -22.87 -18.65 -2.97
C ILE A 82 -22.61 -18.01 -1.62
N ALA A 83 -22.69 -16.68 -1.50
CA ALA A 83 -22.49 -15.98 -0.24
C ALA A 83 -23.52 -16.40 0.82
N GLU A 84 -24.79 -16.53 0.43
CA GLU A 84 -25.85 -16.99 1.33
C GLU A 84 -25.61 -18.43 1.79
N LEU A 85 -25.31 -19.33 0.86
CA LEU A 85 -25.08 -20.75 1.16
C LEU A 85 -23.80 -20.98 1.98
N ARG A 86 -22.75 -20.23 1.76
CA ARG A 86 -21.54 -20.27 2.61
C ARG A 86 -21.86 -19.86 4.04
N PHE A 87 -22.62 -18.78 4.20
CA PHE A 87 -23.07 -18.33 5.50
C PHE A 87 -23.97 -19.39 6.17
N ALA A 88 -24.92 -19.97 5.45
CA ALA A 88 -25.77 -21.05 5.92
C ALA A 88 -24.94 -22.28 6.34
N GLN A 89 -23.92 -22.64 5.58
CA GLN A 89 -23.04 -23.76 5.86
C GLN A 89 -22.20 -23.55 7.14
N SER A 90 -21.87 -22.30 7.50
CA SER A 90 -21.15 -22.02 8.76
C SER A 90 -21.99 -22.28 10.00
N PHE A 91 -23.33 -22.20 9.91
CA PHE A 91 -24.26 -22.48 11.01
C PHE A 91 -24.78 -23.90 11.03
N ALA A 92 -25.04 -24.49 9.85
CA ALA A 92 -25.57 -25.84 9.71
C ALA A 92 -24.79 -26.61 8.63
N PRO A 93 -23.55 -27.03 8.92
CA PRO A 93 -22.65 -27.64 7.93
C PRO A 93 -23.28 -28.89 7.26
N THR A 94 -23.87 -29.77 8.04
CA THR A 94 -24.46 -31.02 7.54
C THR A 94 -25.66 -30.78 6.63
N THR A 95 -26.50 -29.82 6.98
CA THR A 95 -27.72 -29.48 6.21
C THR A 95 -27.39 -28.85 4.85
N PHE A 96 -26.38 -27.97 4.82
CA PHE A 96 -26.02 -27.22 3.63
C PHE A 96 -24.80 -27.77 2.88
N ALA A 97 -24.22 -28.91 3.30
CA ALA A 97 -23.04 -29.50 2.66
C ALA A 97 -23.21 -29.76 1.16
N SER A 98 -24.40 -30.24 0.75
CA SER A 98 -24.68 -30.63 -0.63
C SER A 98 -25.03 -29.46 -1.56
N HIS A 99 -25.23 -28.24 -1.00
CA HIS A 99 -25.65 -27.08 -1.77
C HIS A 99 -24.52 -26.37 -2.50
N LEU A 100 -23.28 -26.52 -2.01
CA LEU A 100 -22.08 -25.98 -2.64
C LEU A 100 -21.14 -27.13 -3.04
N ALA A 101 -20.53 -26.97 -4.21
CA ALA A 101 -19.47 -27.84 -4.69
C ALA A 101 -18.26 -27.00 -5.10
N LYS A 102 -17.10 -27.65 -5.26
CA LYS A 102 -15.91 -27.01 -5.83
C LYS A 102 -15.74 -27.44 -7.29
N ASN A 103 -15.42 -26.49 -8.15
CA ASN A 103 -14.99 -26.78 -9.49
C ASN A 103 -13.52 -27.30 -9.51
N PRO A 104 -12.98 -27.76 -10.65
CA PRO A 104 -11.59 -28.21 -10.76
C PRO A 104 -10.54 -27.15 -10.35
N GLN A 105 -10.90 -25.86 -10.39
CA GLN A 105 -10.07 -24.74 -9.99
C GLN A 105 -10.13 -24.46 -8.48
N GLY A 106 -10.99 -25.20 -7.75
CA GLY A 106 -11.21 -25.02 -6.31
C GLY A 106 -12.20 -23.91 -5.95
N GLU A 107 -12.81 -23.27 -6.93
CA GLU A 107 -13.82 -22.23 -6.72
C GLU A 107 -15.17 -22.83 -6.36
N LEU A 108 -15.90 -22.17 -5.45
CA LEU A 108 -17.23 -22.62 -5.05
C LEU A 108 -18.26 -22.32 -6.15
N MET A 109 -19.13 -23.27 -6.38
CA MET A 109 -20.28 -23.17 -7.26
C MET A 109 -21.54 -23.68 -6.58
N VAL A 110 -22.68 -23.19 -7.00
CA VAL A 110 -23.97 -23.69 -6.53
C VAL A 110 -24.20 -25.04 -7.20
N ASN A 111 -24.27 -26.07 -6.36
CA ASN A 111 -24.59 -27.43 -6.79
C ASN A 111 -26.11 -27.67 -6.77
N ARG A 112 -26.78 -27.20 -5.71
CA ARG A 112 -28.21 -27.36 -5.51
C ARG A 112 -28.77 -26.16 -4.76
N LEU A 113 -29.89 -25.60 -5.21
CA LEU A 113 -30.62 -24.57 -4.48
C LEU A 113 -31.38 -25.18 -3.30
N PRO A 114 -31.53 -24.47 -2.18
CA PRO A 114 -32.49 -24.82 -1.14
C PRO A 114 -33.91 -24.90 -1.72
N ALA A 115 -34.79 -25.66 -1.06
CA ALA A 115 -36.20 -25.66 -1.43
C ALA A 115 -36.82 -24.28 -1.21
N ASP A 116 -37.81 -23.98 -2.01
CA ASP A 116 -38.63 -22.77 -1.81
C ASP A 116 -39.26 -22.81 -0.41
N ASN A 117 -39.11 -21.72 0.35
CA ASN A 117 -39.61 -21.60 1.71
C ASN A 117 -38.91 -22.56 2.73
N ASP A 118 -37.70 -23.00 2.50
CA ASP A 118 -36.96 -23.78 3.46
C ASP A 118 -36.85 -23.04 4.82
N PRO A 119 -37.39 -23.64 5.92
CA PRO A 119 -37.35 -23.00 7.24
C PRO A 119 -35.95 -22.74 7.76
N MET A 120 -34.96 -23.56 7.38
CA MET A 120 -33.59 -23.41 7.81
C MET A 120 -32.93 -22.20 7.12
N ILE A 121 -33.15 -22.01 5.83
CA ILE A 121 -32.61 -20.83 5.12
C ILE A 121 -33.28 -19.56 5.64
N THR A 122 -34.55 -19.60 6.02
CA THR A 122 -35.24 -18.46 6.63
C THR A 122 -34.62 -18.09 7.97
N ARG A 123 -34.27 -19.05 8.82
CA ARG A 123 -33.54 -18.80 10.08
C ARG A 123 -32.16 -18.24 9.83
N VAL A 124 -31.44 -18.76 8.86
CA VAL A 124 -30.10 -18.27 8.48
C VAL A 124 -30.18 -16.82 8.03
N ARG A 125 -31.18 -16.44 7.25
CA ARG A 125 -31.41 -15.04 6.83
C ARG A 125 -31.65 -14.12 8.02
N GLN A 126 -32.46 -14.53 8.99
CA GLN A 126 -32.69 -13.76 10.22
C GLN A 126 -31.40 -13.58 11.06
N ILE A 127 -30.56 -14.61 11.15
CA ILE A 127 -29.27 -14.51 11.82
C ILE A 127 -28.38 -13.52 11.06
N ARG A 128 -28.36 -13.60 9.74
CA ARG A 128 -27.55 -12.71 8.89
C ARG A 128 -27.97 -11.23 9.00
N GLU A 129 -29.27 -10.97 9.14
CA GLU A 129 -29.75 -9.61 9.39
C GLU A 129 -29.21 -9.04 10.71
N ARG A 130 -29.18 -9.85 11.77
CA ARG A 130 -28.57 -9.44 13.05
C ARG A 130 -27.07 -9.19 12.95
N ASP A 131 -26.37 -10.03 12.18
CA ASP A 131 -24.96 -9.84 11.86
C ASP A 131 -24.71 -8.51 11.15
N TYR A 132 -25.57 -8.14 10.20
CA TYR A 132 -25.45 -6.85 9.51
C TYR A 132 -25.65 -5.67 10.46
N LEU A 133 -26.61 -5.72 11.36
CA LEU A 133 -26.80 -4.68 12.39
C LEU A 133 -25.57 -4.53 13.29
N PHE A 134 -24.94 -5.64 13.65
CA PHE A 134 -23.69 -5.61 14.41
C PHE A 134 -22.54 -4.99 13.61
N ILE A 135 -22.39 -5.37 12.33
CA ILE A 135 -21.40 -4.82 11.42
C ILE A 135 -21.60 -3.31 11.23
N ASP A 136 -22.85 -2.86 11.06
CA ASP A 136 -23.19 -1.44 10.93
C ASP A 136 -22.78 -0.65 12.18
N THR A 137 -23.02 -1.21 13.37
CA THR A 137 -22.57 -0.62 14.63
C THR A 137 -21.04 -0.52 14.70
N LEU A 138 -20.32 -1.58 14.29
CA LEU A 138 -18.86 -1.54 14.22
C LEU A 138 -18.35 -0.50 13.22
N GLN A 139 -19.00 -0.36 12.07
CA GLN A 139 -18.63 0.64 11.06
C GLN A 139 -18.79 2.06 11.59
N GLU A 140 -19.83 2.32 12.40
CA GLU A 140 -20.01 3.61 13.06
C GLU A 140 -18.86 3.92 14.05
N TYR A 141 -18.47 2.94 14.87
CA TYR A 141 -17.30 3.08 15.76
C TYR A 141 -16.01 3.33 14.97
N TYR A 142 -15.76 2.56 13.90
CA TYR A 142 -14.60 2.79 13.05
C TYR A 142 -14.65 4.16 12.35
N GLY A 143 -15.83 4.62 11.94
CA GLY A 143 -16.01 5.94 11.36
C GLY A 143 -15.66 7.06 12.35
N THR A 144 -16.08 6.92 13.60
CA THR A 144 -15.75 7.86 14.68
C THR A 144 -14.25 7.83 14.97
N PHE A 145 -13.68 6.64 15.16
CA PHE A 145 -12.24 6.47 15.38
C PHE A 145 -11.41 7.09 14.23
N ALA A 146 -11.80 6.86 12.99
CA ALA A 146 -11.11 7.42 11.83
C ALA A 146 -11.12 8.96 11.85
N LYS A 147 -12.25 9.58 12.26
CA LYS A 147 -12.34 11.05 12.40
C LYS A 147 -11.43 11.56 13.51
N GLU A 148 -11.43 10.91 14.67
CA GLU A 148 -10.60 11.29 15.80
C GLU A 148 -9.11 11.14 15.50
N MET A 149 -8.74 10.08 14.79
CA MET A 149 -7.35 9.80 14.41
C MET A 149 -6.86 10.61 13.22
N GLN A 150 -7.73 11.32 12.51
CA GLN A 150 -7.36 12.05 11.28
C GLN A 150 -6.25 13.08 11.53
N GLN A 151 -6.35 13.88 12.59
CA GLN A 151 -5.36 14.91 12.91
C GLN A 151 -4.04 14.33 13.46
N PRO A 152 -4.04 13.42 14.47
CA PRO A 152 -2.83 12.76 14.94
C PRO A 152 -2.09 12.03 13.83
N TYR A 153 -2.83 11.29 12.99
CA TYR A 153 -2.25 10.54 11.88
C TYR A 153 -1.66 11.45 10.79
N PHE A 154 -2.33 12.56 10.46
CA PHE A 154 -1.79 13.56 9.54
C PHE A 154 -0.49 14.17 10.07
N LYS A 155 -0.46 14.54 11.36
CA LYS A 155 0.73 15.11 12.00
C LYS A 155 1.90 14.12 11.98
N TRP A 156 1.64 12.88 12.36
CA TRP A 156 2.65 11.81 12.31
C TRP A 156 3.22 11.63 10.89
N ARG A 157 2.36 11.56 9.87
CA ARG A 157 2.82 11.44 8.48
C ARG A 157 3.63 12.65 8.01
N GLN A 158 3.25 13.85 8.43
CA GLN A 158 4.00 15.07 8.11
C GLN A 158 5.39 15.05 8.73
N GLU A 159 5.50 14.63 10.00
CA GLU A 159 6.78 14.51 10.70
C GLU A 159 7.65 13.45 10.04
N SER A 160 7.13 12.26 9.80
CA SER A 160 7.81 11.18 9.06
C SER A 160 8.31 11.64 7.68
N TYR A 161 7.48 12.33 6.92
CA TYR A 161 7.88 12.89 5.63
C TYR A 161 9.08 13.83 5.76
N ASN A 162 9.05 14.74 6.73
CA ASN A 162 10.15 15.68 6.95
C ASN A 162 11.46 14.97 7.32
N GLU A 163 11.38 13.94 8.16
CA GLU A 163 12.55 13.12 8.55
C GLU A 163 13.13 12.36 7.35
N VAL A 164 12.28 11.73 6.54
CA VAL A 164 12.73 11.01 5.33
C VAL A 164 13.40 11.97 4.33
N ILE A 165 12.85 13.15 4.10
CA ILE A 165 13.45 14.14 3.22
C ILE A 165 14.77 14.67 3.77
N ALA A 166 14.86 14.90 5.09
CA ALA A 166 16.10 15.30 5.74
C ALA A 166 17.18 14.21 5.59
N LEU A 167 16.84 12.94 5.85
CA LEU A 167 17.75 11.81 5.66
C LEU A 167 18.26 11.72 4.21
N LYS A 168 17.36 11.79 3.23
CA LYS A 168 17.74 11.77 1.81
C LYS A 168 18.64 12.94 1.42
N SER A 169 18.46 14.12 2.02
CA SER A 169 19.33 15.28 1.79
C SER A 169 20.73 15.06 2.35
N LEU A 170 20.84 14.46 3.54
CA LEU A 170 22.13 14.10 4.16
C LEU A 170 22.86 13.03 3.33
N GLU A 171 22.16 12.01 2.90
CA GLU A 171 22.72 10.95 2.04
C GLU A 171 23.24 11.51 0.70
N ARG A 172 22.51 12.43 0.07
CA ARG A 172 22.98 13.13 -1.13
C ARG A 172 24.23 13.94 -0.85
N SER A 173 24.24 14.74 0.23
CA SER A 173 25.40 15.53 0.63
C SER A 173 26.62 14.67 0.93
N ALA A 174 26.44 13.53 1.61
CA ALA A 174 27.51 12.58 1.88
C ALA A 174 28.07 11.98 0.58
N ARG A 175 27.18 11.59 -0.34
CA ARG A 175 27.56 11.06 -1.66
C ARG A 175 28.33 12.10 -2.49
N ASP A 176 27.83 13.34 -2.52
CA ASP A 176 28.46 14.44 -3.25
C ASP A 176 29.86 14.74 -2.71
N ARG A 177 30.03 14.73 -1.36
CA ARG A 177 31.35 14.88 -0.70
C ARG A 177 32.28 13.72 -1.04
N MET A 178 31.78 12.48 -1.06
CA MET A 178 32.56 11.31 -1.42
C MET A 178 33.07 11.41 -2.88
N VAL A 179 32.20 11.80 -3.82
CA VAL A 179 32.56 11.99 -5.23
C VAL A 179 33.56 13.13 -5.37
N ALA A 180 33.33 14.26 -4.72
CA ALA A 180 34.29 15.40 -4.71
C ALA A 180 35.64 15.02 -4.12
N GLY A 181 35.64 14.26 -3.01
CA GLY A 181 36.88 13.77 -2.36
C GLY A 181 37.67 12.82 -3.25
N THR A 182 37.02 11.87 -3.93
CA THR A 182 37.68 10.97 -4.88
C THR A 182 38.23 11.72 -6.09
N ALA A 183 37.48 12.67 -6.64
CA ALA A 183 37.96 13.52 -7.74
C ALA A 183 39.19 14.37 -7.34
N ALA A 184 39.17 14.93 -6.13
CA ALA A 184 40.30 15.70 -5.61
C ALA A 184 41.56 14.84 -5.39
N LEU A 185 41.39 13.61 -4.89
CA LEU A 185 42.49 12.65 -4.75
C LEU A 185 43.09 12.28 -6.11
N LEU A 186 42.28 11.92 -7.08
CA LEU A 186 42.74 11.54 -8.41
C LEU A 186 43.38 12.75 -9.13
N GLY A 187 42.75 13.92 -9.05
CA GLY A 187 43.34 15.17 -9.58
C GLY A 187 44.66 15.55 -8.93
N GLY A 188 44.73 15.39 -7.60
CA GLY A 188 45.96 15.63 -6.85
C GLY A 188 47.13 14.68 -7.23
N VAL A 189 46.80 13.37 -7.42
CA VAL A 189 47.80 12.39 -7.91
C VAL A 189 48.29 12.74 -9.32
N LEU A 190 47.37 13.04 -10.23
CA LEU A 190 47.71 13.41 -11.60
C LEU A 190 48.55 14.71 -11.66
N ALA A 191 48.16 15.72 -10.87
CA ALA A 191 48.95 16.98 -10.80
C ALA A 191 50.34 16.78 -10.19
N SER A 192 50.45 15.93 -9.16
CA SER A 192 51.76 15.65 -8.53
C SER A 192 52.66 14.79 -9.41
N SER A 193 52.10 13.87 -10.22
CA SER A 193 52.88 13.00 -11.12
C SER A 193 53.33 13.68 -12.41
N ASN A 194 52.56 14.67 -12.90
CA ASN A 194 52.82 15.31 -14.19
C ASN A 194 53.48 16.68 -14.10
N SER A 195 53.84 17.14 -12.89
CA SER A 195 54.42 18.46 -12.70
C SER A 195 55.93 18.44 -12.50
N GLY A 196 56.62 19.21 -13.30
CA GLY A 196 58.07 19.47 -13.12
C GLY A 196 58.39 20.55 -12.09
N SER A 197 57.41 21.31 -11.55
CA SER A 197 57.62 22.40 -10.61
C SER A 197 57.23 22.02 -9.18
N ALA A 198 57.97 22.53 -8.19
CA ALA A 198 57.72 22.30 -6.77
C ALA A 198 56.35 22.84 -6.34
N VAL A 199 55.90 23.96 -6.90
CA VAL A 199 54.61 24.59 -6.60
C VAL A 199 53.43 23.69 -6.99
N THR A 200 53.49 23.07 -8.17
CA THR A 200 52.41 22.17 -8.64
C THR A 200 52.36 20.87 -7.84
N ARG A 201 53.51 20.35 -7.40
CA ARG A 201 53.59 19.17 -6.53
C ARG A 201 52.97 19.45 -5.16
N THR A 202 53.25 20.61 -4.57
CA THR A 202 52.67 21.01 -3.30
C THR A 202 51.14 21.20 -3.42
N ALA A 203 50.64 21.80 -4.49
CA ALA A 203 49.23 21.92 -4.76
C ALA A 203 48.55 20.55 -4.92
N GLY A 204 49.17 19.58 -5.62
CA GLY A 204 48.68 18.22 -5.75
C GLY A 204 48.59 17.47 -4.41
N THR A 205 49.60 17.63 -3.54
CA THR A 205 49.56 17.02 -2.20
C THR A 205 48.53 17.64 -1.27
N VAL A 206 48.30 18.93 -1.36
CA VAL A 206 47.23 19.61 -0.60
C VAL A 206 45.86 19.13 -1.08
N ALA A 207 45.64 18.96 -2.41
CA ALA A 207 44.41 18.42 -2.95
C ALA A 207 44.14 16.98 -2.51
N MET A 208 45.17 16.12 -2.45
CA MET A 208 45.05 14.77 -1.90
C MET A 208 44.65 14.75 -0.41
N ALA A 209 45.32 15.60 0.40
CA ALA A 209 44.98 15.71 1.82
C ALA A 209 43.56 16.25 2.03
N GLY A 210 43.15 17.27 1.27
CA GLY A 210 41.77 17.81 1.28
C GLY A 210 40.73 16.80 0.84
N GLY A 211 40.99 16.01 -0.21
CA GLY A 211 40.14 14.94 -0.67
C GLY A 211 39.92 13.85 0.36
N GLY A 212 40.99 13.47 1.10
CA GLY A 212 40.89 12.51 2.20
C GLY A 212 40.03 12.99 3.36
N TYR A 213 40.05 14.26 3.68
CA TYR A 213 39.16 14.85 4.69
C TYR A 213 37.70 14.83 4.28
N VAL A 214 37.39 15.12 3.02
CA VAL A 214 36.02 15.09 2.49
C VAL A 214 35.43 13.68 2.55
N ILE A 215 36.24 12.66 2.24
CA ILE A 215 35.78 11.25 2.31
C ILE A 215 35.58 10.82 3.78
N LYS A 216 36.41 11.25 4.70
CA LYS A 216 36.31 10.86 6.12
C LYS A 216 35.18 11.55 6.87
N SER A 217 34.68 12.70 6.39
CA SER A 217 33.58 13.46 6.99
C SER A 217 32.20 13.17 6.39
N GLY A 218 32.14 12.21 5.43
CA GLY A 218 30.89 11.82 4.72
C GLY A 218 30.12 10.65 5.34
#